data_af73da39eca9d96f09fc2530dafaf496
#
_entry.id   af73da39eca9d96f09fc2530dafaf496
#
_cell.length_a   1.000
_cell.length_b   1.000
_cell.length_c   1.000
_cell.angle_alpha   90.00
_cell.angle_beta   90.00
_cell.angle_gamma   90.00
#
_symmetry.space_group_name_H-M   'P 1'
#
loop_
_entity.id
_entity.type
_entity.pdbx_description
1 polymer ?
#
loop_
_entity_poly.entity_id
_entity_poly.type
_entity_poly.pdbx_seq_one_letter_code
_entity_poly.pdbx_strand_id
1 'polypeptide(L)'
;MKPYNISHMIMSIGNHKKNYVMKINVVSIFIVLLALTSCVNNSTSKRNKNMDTLNLTQKWDKTFPKSDKVEHTKVTFHNRYGIALAADLYKPQNAQGRLAAIAVSGPYGAVKEQVSGRYAQTLAEYGFLTIAFDPSYYGESGGTPRNLTSPEISTEDFSAAVDYLSVRKDVDAQRIGILGICGWGGFALNAAANDPRIKATVTSTMYDMSRVNANGYFDKMTVDDRYELRKKLSEQRTEDYLAGNYERDGGVVNPVPEDAPLFVKQYHDYYKTERGYHRRSPNSNDGINKTATLAFINMPILSYIEEIRSAVLLVHGEQAHSRYFSEDAFKRLKGENKEILIIPGANHTDLYLSLIHISEP
;
A
#
# COMPACT_ATOMS: atom_id res chain seq x y z
N MET A 1 -7.88 -47.93 4.34
CA MET A 1 -7.43 -46.88 5.25
C MET A 1 -8.59 -46.52 6.19
N LYS A 2 -8.41 -46.76 7.48
CA LYS A 2 -9.49 -46.52 8.49
C LYS A 2 -9.49 -45.03 8.88
N PRO A 3 -10.66 -44.41 9.12
CA PRO A 3 -10.73 -43.01 9.55
C PRO A 3 -10.29 -42.88 11.01
N TYR A 4 -9.43 -41.92 11.30
CA TYR A 4 -9.02 -41.55 12.65
C TYR A 4 -10.18 -40.83 13.37
N ASN A 5 -10.59 -41.39 14.46
CA ASN A 5 -11.68 -40.88 15.28
C ASN A 5 -11.14 -39.93 16.37
N ILE A 6 -11.47 -38.64 16.24
CA ILE A 6 -10.97 -37.54 17.09
C ILE A 6 -11.62 -37.58 18.53
N SER A 7 -12.53 -38.47 18.78
CA SER A 7 -13.25 -38.54 20.08
C SER A 7 -12.45 -39.14 21.25
N HIS A 8 -11.25 -39.69 21.04
CA HIS A 8 -10.46 -40.30 22.12
C HIS A 8 -9.43 -39.39 22.80
N MET A 9 -9.30 -38.13 22.40
CA MET A 9 -8.32 -37.21 22.99
C MET A 9 -8.88 -36.24 24.06
N ILE A 10 -10.19 -36.30 24.37
CA ILE A 10 -10.86 -35.39 25.33
C ILE A 10 -11.19 -36.03 26.68
N MET A 11 -10.89 -37.33 26.91
CA MET A 11 -11.28 -38.04 28.14
C MET A 11 -10.13 -38.35 29.13
N SER A 12 -9.11 -37.54 29.22
CA SER A 12 -8.04 -37.71 30.23
C SER A 12 -7.79 -36.50 31.15
N ILE A 13 -8.73 -35.56 31.26
CA ILE A 13 -8.66 -34.50 32.28
C ILE A 13 -9.97 -34.45 33.02
N GLY A 14 -10.15 -35.38 33.93
CA GLY A 14 -11.30 -35.37 34.83
C GLY A 14 -11.12 -36.32 35.99
N ASN A 15 -10.53 -35.85 37.09
CA ASN A 15 -10.93 -36.18 38.45
C ASN A 15 -9.86 -35.74 39.47
N HIS A 16 -9.95 -34.52 39.94
CA HIS A 16 -9.61 -34.18 41.35
C HIS A 16 -10.35 -32.88 41.72
N LYS A 17 -11.63 -33.04 42.07
CA LYS A 17 -12.34 -32.00 42.84
C LYS A 17 -11.86 -32.08 44.29
N LYS A 18 -11.00 -31.15 44.72
CA LYS A 18 -10.90 -30.77 46.14
C LYS A 18 -11.63 -29.43 46.28
N ASN A 19 -12.75 -29.48 46.99
CA ASN A 19 -13.52 -28.31 47.40
C ASN A 19 -12.71 -27.48 48.40
N TYR A 20 -12.14 -26.37 47.98
CA TYR A 20 -11.69 -25.30 48.87
C TYR A 20 -12.78 -24.23 48.92
N VAL A 21 -13.57 -24.22 50.00
CA VAL A 21 -14.42 -23.09 50.32
C VAL A 21 -13.54 -21.99 50.88
N MET A 22 -13.22 -21.02 50.05
CA MET A 22 -12.48 -19.84 50.48
C MET A 22 -13.47 -18.86 51.12
N LYS A 23 -13.41 -18.71 52.44
CA LYS A 23 -14.11 -17.63 53.16
C LYS A 23 -13.41 -16.31 52.82
N ILE A 24 -13.97 -15.55 51.89
CA ILE A 24 -13.48 -14.20 51.57
C ILE A 24 -14.00 -13.26 52.64
N ASN A 25 -13.13 -12.71 53.48
CA ASN A 25 -13.45 -11.70 54.47
C ASN A 25 -13.80 -10.38 53.76
N VAL A 26 -14.93 -9.78 54.08
CA VAL A 26 -15.46 -8.53 53.52
C VAL A 26 -14.44 -7.37 53.61
N VAL A 27 -13.57 -7.42 54.62
CA VAL A 27 -12.47 -6.43 54.79
C VAL A 27 -11.44 -6.49 53.66
N SER A 28 -11.17 -7.66 53.07
CA SER A 28 -10.22 -7.82 51.96
C SER A 28 -10.75 -7.24 50.65
N ILE A 29 -12.07 -7.17 50.46
CA ILE A 29 -12.69 -6.57 49.27
C ILE A 29 -12.55 -5.04 49.29
N PHE A 30 -12.64 -4.42 50.48
CA PHE A 30 -12.46 -2.95 50.61
C PHE A 30 -11.03 -2.47 50.34
N ILE A 31 -10.02 -3.27 50.70
CA ILE A 31 -8.62 -2.94 50.45
C ILE A 31 -8.27 -3.05 48.93
N VAL A 32 -8.87 -4.02 48.22
CA VAL A 32 -8.68 -4.17 46.77
C VAL A 32 -9.36 -3.05 45.99
N LEU A 33 -10.56 -2.60 46.45
CA LEU A 33 -11.25 -1.46 45.81
C LEU A 33 -10.55 -0.12 46.07
N LEU A 34 -9.91 0.09 47.22
CA LEU A 34 -9.11 1.29 47.49
C LEU A 34 -7.77 1.32 46.72
N ALA A 35 -7.19 0.17 46.38
CA ALA A 35 -5.99 0.07 45.53
C ALA A 35 -6.30 0.33 44.06
N LEU A 36 -7.55 0.10 43.59
CA LEU A 36 -7.96 0.37 42.22
C LEU A 36 -8.31 1.83 41.98
N THR A 37 -8.62 2.63 43.01
CA THR A 37 -8.90 4.07 42.87
C THR A 37 -7.66 4.94 42.89
N SER A 38 -6.47 4.42 43.27
CA SER A 38 -5.21 5.15 43.31
C SER A 38 -4.42 5.08 41.97
N CYS A 39 -4.87 4.30 40.97
CA CYS A 39 -4.21 4.13 39.67
C CYS A 39 -4.94 4.84 38.52
N VAL A 40 -5.84 5.80 38.82
CA VAL A 40 -6.23 6.77 37.81
C VAL A 40 -5.24 7.93 37.84
N ASN A 41 -3.97 7.59 37.65
CA ASN A 41 -2.97 8.56 37.24
C ASN A 41 -3.10 8.75 35.73
N ASN A 42 -3.34 9.97 35.32
CA ASN A 42 -3.16 10.49 33.96
C ASN A 42 -1.95 9.84 33.25
N SER A 43 -2.15 8.67 32.69
CA SER A 43 -1.31 8.23 31.58
C SER A 43 -1.80 8.98 30.32
N THR A 44 -1.54 10.29 30.27
CA THR A 44 -1.16 10.86 28.96
C THR A 44 -0.03 9.95 28.50
N SER A 45 -0.37 9.01 27.63
CA SER A 45 0.58 8.19 26.92
C SER A 45 1.63 9.14 26.36
N LYS A 46 2.79 9.23 27.03
CA LYS A 46 3.99 9.80 26.41
C LYS A 46 4.30 8.87 25.25
N ARG A 47 3.70 9.18 24.10
CA ARG A 47 4.09 8.61 22.81
C ARG A 47 5.60 8.69 22.80
N ASN A 48 6.26 7.53 22.80
CA ASN A 48 7.71 7.42 22.83
C ASN A 48 8.31 8.40 21.83
N LYS A 49 9.10 9.37 22.32
CA LYS A 49 9.73 10.42 21.51
C LYS A 49 10.94 9.92 20.68
N ASN A 50 11.12 8.62 20.53
CA ASN A 50 12.01 8.04 19.52
C ASN A 50 11.21 7.77 18.25
N MET A 51 10.56 8.80 17.71
CA MET A 51 10.05 8.75 16.36
C MET A 51 11.23 8.94 15.41
N ASP A 52 11.44 8.01 14.49
CA ASP A 52 12.47 8.11 13.47
C ASP A 52 12.35 9.46 12.76
N THR A 53 13.33 10.33 12.97
CA THR A 53 13.38 11.63 12.32
C THR A 53 13.80 11.40 10.88
N LEU A 54 12.85 11.50 9.95
CA LEU A 54 13.13 11.34 8.53
C LEU A 54 13.93 12.52 8.00
N ASN A 55 14.93 12.24 7.19
CA ASN A 55 15.71 13.29 6.50
C ASN A 55 15.05 13.63 5.16
N LEU A 56 14.20 14.66 5.14
CA LEU A 56 13.42 15.06 3.98
C LEU A 56 14.18 16.06 3.11
N THR A 57 14.30 15.76 1.82
CA THR A 57 14.89 16.65 0.79
C THR A 57 14.00 17.87 0.58
N GLN A 58 14.50 19.07 0.83
CA GLN A 58 13.74 20.31 0.64
C GLN A 58 13.75 20.83 -0.80
N LYS A 59 14.77 20.44 -1.58
CA LYS A 59 14.87 20.82 -3.00
C LYS A 59 13.76 20.11 -3.80
N TRP A 60 13.20 20.82 -4.79
CA TRP A 60 12.32 20.20 -5.78
C TRP A 60 13.12 19.25 -6.67
N ASP A 61 12.99 17.96 -6.42
CA ASP A 61 13.71 16.89 -7.13
C ASP A 61 12.74 15.91 -7.81
N LYS A 62 11.56 16.41 -8.21
CA LYS A 62 10.51 15.62 -8.83
C LYS A 62 10.69 15.53 -10.34
N THR A 63 10.18 14.46 -10.94
CA THR A 63 10.21 14.21 -12.39
C THR A 63 9.20 15.03 -13.19
N PHE A 64 8.54 15.99 -12.54
CA PHE A 64 7.55 16.89 -13.13
C PHE A 64 7.76 18.32 -12.61
N PRO A 65 7.32 19.34 -13.38
CA PRO A 65 7.46 20.72 -12.97
C PRO A 65 6.58 21.07 -11.77
N LYS A 66 7.01 22.04 -10.98
CA LYS A 66 6.23 22.59 -9.88
C LYS A 66 5.11 23.47 -10.43
N SER A 67 3.89 23.25 -9.95
CA SER A 67 2.75 24.13 -10.27
C SER A 67 2.73 25.37 -9.38
N ASP A 68 2.34 26.48 -9.96
CA ASP A 68 2.09 27.74 -9.26
C ASP A 68 0.64 27.85 -8.72
N LYS A 69 -0.22 26.92 -9.08
CA LYS A 69 -1.62 26.87 -8.64
C LYS A 69 -1.82 26.18 -7.29
N VAL A 70 -0.78 25.54 -6.76
CA VAL A 70 -0.84 24.76 -5.51
C VAL A 70 0.29 25.11 -4.55
N GLU A 71 -0.06 25.10 -3.27
CA GLU A 71 0.93 25.08 -2.19
C GLU A 71 1.47 23.67 -2.00
N HIS A 72 2.77 23.55 -1.79
CA HIS A 72 3.43 22.27 -1.55
C HIS A 72 4.20 22.30 -0.22
N THR A 73 4.00 21.28 0.60
CA THR A 73 4.75 21.08 1.85
C THR A 73 5.06 19.60 2.05
N LYS A 74 6.21 19.30 2.67
CA LYS A 74 6.52 17.94 3.09
C LYS A 74 5.91 17.66 4.46
N VAL A 75 5.33 16.48 4.61
CA VAL A 75 4.70 16.04 5.86
C VAL A 75 5.12 14.60 6.18
N THR A 76 4.98 14.24 7.44
CA THR A 76 5.24 12.87 7.92
C THR A 76 4.09 12.38 8.79
N PHE A 77 3.80 11.11 8.71
CA PHE A 77 2.86 10.42 9.57
C PHE A 77 3.34 8.98 9.82
N HIS A 78 2.68 8.23 10.70
CA HIS A 78 3.10 6.87 11.03
C HIS A 78 1.98 5.90 10.72
N ASN A 79 2.34 4.74 10.21
CA ASN A 79 1.41 3.63 10.15
C ASN A 79 1.31 2.93 11.54
N ARG A 80 0.38 1.99 11.69
CA ARG A 80 0.18 1.26 12.96
C ARG A 80 1.36 0.40 13.37
N TYR A 81 2.29 0.11 12.47
CA TYR A 81 3.55 -0.59 12.76
C TYR A 81 4.66 0.34 13.26
N GLY A 82 4.36 1.64 13.40
CA GLY A 82 5.33 2.64 13.86
C GLY A 82 6.30 3.11 12.79
N ILE A 83 6.12 2.70 11.53
CA ILE A 83 6.96 3.15 10.42
C ILE A 83 6.56 4.58 10.05
N ALA A 84 7.54 5.48 10.06
CA ALA A 84 7.34 6.86 9.62
C ALA A 84 7.25 6.93 8.09
N LEU A 85 6.19 7.53 7.57
CA LEU A 85 5.96 7.74 6.15
C LEU A 85 6.23 9.20 5.78
N ALA A 86 6.98 9.40 4.70
CA ALA A 86 7.23 10.71 4.10
C ALA A 86 6.23 10.97 2.98
N ALA A 87 5.64 12.15 2.98
CA ALA A 87 4.69 12.55 1.94
C ALA A 87 4.89 14.00 1.49
N ASP A 88 4.49 14.26 0.26
CA ASP A 88 4.30 15.58 -0.30
C ASP A 88 2.81 15.93 -0.23
N LEU A 89 2.47 16.99 0.49
CA LEU A 89 1.13 17.53 0.58
C LEU A 89 0.99 18.67 -0.43
N TYR A 90 -0.07 18.61 -1.21
CA TYR A 90 -0.45 19.65 -2.16
C TYR A 90 -1.83 20.19 -1.79
N LYS A 91 -1.95 21.49 -1.77
CA LYS A 91 -3.20 22.20 -1.44
C LYS A 91 -3.46 23.28 -2.48
N PRO A 92 -4.70 23.44 -2.99
CA PRO A 92 -5.02 24.52 -3.90
C PRO A 92 -4.67 25.87 -3.29
N GLN A 93 -4.09 26.77 -4.06
CA GLN A 93 -3.87 28.15 -3.59
C GLN A 93 -5.21 28.80 -3.23
N ASN A 94 -5.19 29.61 -2.16
CA ASN A 94 -6.39 30.34 -1.69
C ASN A 94 -7.61 29.46 -1.36
N ALA A 95 -7.41 28.16 -1.11
CA ALA A 95 -8.49 27.26 -0.74
C ALA A 95 -9.16 27.70 0.57
N GLN A 96 -10.50 27.71 0.60
CA GLN A 96 -11.31 28.08 1.74
C GLN A 96 -12.06 26.85 2.29
N GLY A 97 -12.27 26.85 3.62
CA GLY A 97 -13.04 25.80 4.28
C GLY A 97 -12.35 24.43 4.32
N ARG A 98 -13.15 23.38 4.48
CA ARG A 98 -12.68 22.00 4.50
C ARG A 98 -12.77 21.39 3.11
N LEU A 99 -11.68 20.84 2.65
CA LEU A 99 -11.56 20.23 1.33
C LEU A 99 -11.83 18.73 1.38
N ALA A 100 -12.32 18.17 0.27
CA ALA A 100 -12.17 16.76 0.01
C ALA A 100 -10.69 16.43 -0.15
N ALA A 101 -10.26 15.27 0.33
CA ALA A 101 -8.85 14.91 0.30
C ALA A 101 -8.59 13.57 -0.39
N ILE A 102 -7.41 13.43 -1.02
CA ILE A 102 -7.03 12.21 -1.73
C ILE A 102 -5.60 11.82 -1.34
N ALA A 103 -5.41 10.58 -0.88
CA ALA A 103 -4.09 9.99 -0.71
C ALA A 103 -3.70 9.20 -1.97
N VAL A 104 -2.49 9.45 -2.49
CA VAL A 104 -2.00 8.89 -3.76
C VAL A 104 -0.71 8.12 -3.52
N SER A 105 -0.59 6.91 -4.08
CA SER A 105 0.66 6.16 -4.07
C SER A 105 0.82 5.25 -5.30
N GLY A 106 2.05 4.80 -5.51
CA GLY A 106 2.47 3.97 -6.64
C GLY A 106 3.18 4.74 -7.73
N PRO A 107 3.64 4.07 -8.77
CA PRO A 107 3.65 2.61 -9.02
C PRO A 107 4.45 1.77 -8.02
N TYR A 108 4.32 0.44 -8.11
CA TYR A 108 5.15 -0.50 -7.35
C TYR A 108 6.63 -0.29 -7.69
N GLY A 109 7.48 -0.10 -6.67
CA GLY A 109 8.89 0.22 -6.88
C GLY A 109 9.18 1.67 -7.30
N ALA A 110 8.18 2.55 -7.27
CA ALA A 110 8.33 4.00 -7.51
C ALA A 110 8.34 4.78 -6.18
N VAL A 111 8.60 6.08 -6.28
CA VAL A 111 8.59 7.04 -5.16
C VAL A 111 7.67 8.22 -5.47
N LYS A 112 7.30 8.96 -4.42
CA LYS A 112 6.37 10.11 -4.50
C LYS A 112 6.84 11.24 -5.43
N GLU A 113 8.12 11.29 -5.76
CA GLU A 113 8.69 12.26 -6.68
C GLU A 113 8.39 11.96 -8.16
N GLN A 114 7.77 10.81 -8.45
CA GLN A 114 7.41 10.33 -9.78
C GLN A 114 5.88 10.47 -10.02
N VAL A 115 5.24 9.44 -10.55
CA VAL A 115 3.84 9.44 -10.98
C VAL A 115 2.87 9.90 -9.89
N SER A 116 2.97 9.34 -8.68
CA SER A 116 2.03 9.65 -7.61
C SER A 116 2.04 11.13 -7.21
N GLY A 117 3.21 11.75 -7.16
CA GLY A 117 3.32 13.19 -6.90
C GLY A 117 2.74 14.04 -8.02
N ARG A 118 2.95 13.65 -9.29
CA ARG A 118 2.33 14.33 -10.44
C ARG A 118 0.82 14.28 -10.36
N TYR A 119 0.25 13.10 -10.09
CA TYR A 119 -1.20 12.94 -9.90
C TYR A 119 -1.73 13.77 -8.74
N ALA A 120 -1.05 13.73 -7.60
CA ALA A 120 -1.44 14.50 -6.43
C ALA A 120 -1.42 16.01 -6.71
N GLN A 121 -0.35 16.53 -7.33
CA GLN A 121 -0.27 17.94 -7.72
C GLN A 121 -1.43 18.34 -8.64
N THR A 122 -1.70 17.54 -9.66
CA THR A 122 -2.76 17.87 -10.61
C THR A 122 -4.15 17.79 -9.99
N LEU A 123 -4.44 16.77 -9.17
CA LEU A 123 -5.71 16.71 -8.44
C LEU A 123 -5.88 17.91 -7.48
N ALA A 124 -4.78 18.42 -6.93
CA ALA A 124 -4.84 19.65 -6.13
C ALA A 124 -5.18 20.88 -6.98
N GLU A 125 -4.74 20.96 -8.23
CA GLU A 125 -5.16 22.01 -9.16
C GLU A 125 -6.68 21.99 -9.44
N TYR A 126 -7.30 20.80 -9.34
CA TYR A 126 -8.76 20.62 -9.44
C TYR A 126 -9.52 20.82 -8.12
N GLY A 127 -8.87 21.29 -7.07
CA GLY A 127 -9.54 21.69 -5.84
C GLY A 127 -9.50 20.69 -4.68
N PHE A 128 -8.80 19.58 -4.80
CA PHE A 128 -8.63 18.62 -3.71
C PHE A 128 -7.41 18.98 -2.84
N LEU A 129 -7.45 18.65 -1.56
CA LEU A 129 -6.23 18.54 -0.77
C LEU A 129 -5.65 17.14 -1.01
N THR A 130 -4.39 17.04 -1.44
CA THR A 130 -3.83 15.74 -1.79
C THR A 130 -2.52 15.49 -1.06
N ILE A 131 -2.22 14.21 -0.82
CA ILE A 131 -0.89 13.76 -0.41
C ILE A 131 -0.40 12.68 -1.36
N ALA A 132 0.87 12.78 -1.79
CA ALA A 132 1.60 11.68 -2.40
C ALA A 132 2.62 11.17 -1.39
N PHE A 133 2.58 9.89 -1.02
CA PHE A 133 3.49 9.34 -0.01
C PHE A 133 4.40 8.27 -0.57
N ASP A 134 5.63 8.22 -0.04
CA ASP A 134 6.51 7.07 -0.24
C ASP A 134 5.98 5.89 0.57
N PRO A 135 5.92 4.69 -0.01
CA PRO A 135 5.65 3.47 0.74
C PRO A 135 6.62 3.27 1.91
N SER A 136 6.17 2.54 2.93
CA SER A 136 7.10 1.97 3.91
C SER A 136 8.28 1.31 3.23
N TYR A 137 9.49 1.52 3.75
CA TYR A 137 10.78 1.00 3.26
C TYR A 137 11.33 1.67 1.99
N TYR A 138 10.59 2.58 1.33
CA TYR A 138 11.01 3.22 0.08
C TYR A 138 11.30 4.71 0.26
N GLY A 139 11.99 5.30 -0.70
CA GLY A 139 12.18 6.72 -0.81
C GLY A 139 12.68 7.37 0.48
N GLU A 140 11.97 8.39 0.94
CA GLU A 140 12.24 9.10 2.21
C GLU A 140 11.49 8.51 3.40
N SER A 141 10.57 7.55 3.21
CA SER A 141 9.90 6.83 4.30
C SER A 141 10.85 5.92 5.06
N GLY A 142 10.53 5.66 6.32
CA GLY A 142 11.28 4.78 7.21
C GLY A 142 11.09 3.29 6.91
N GLY A 143 11.52 2.49 7.87
CA GLY A 143 11.45 1.03 7.83
C GLY A 143 12.75 0.36 7.39
N THR A 144 13.03 -0.79 7.99
CA THR A 144 14.18 -1.66 7.70
C THR A 144 13.70 -3.11 7.58
N PRO A 145 14.28 -3.89 6.64
CA PRO A 145 15.29 -3.50 5.66
C PRO A 145 14.74 -2.55 4.59
N ARG A 146 15.59 -1.77 3.94
CA ARG A 146 15.18 -0.88 2.83
C ARG A 146 14.77 -1.68 1.60
N ASN A 147 13.88 -1.10 0.80
CA ASN A 147 13.36 -1.70 -0.45
C ASN A 147 12.62 -3.03 -0.24
N LEU A 148 12.03 -3.22 0.93
CA LEU A 148 11.08 -4.30 1.18
C LEU A 148 9.68 -3.88 0.74
N THR A 149 8.85 -4.83 0.35
CA THR A 149 7.41 -4.63 0.13
C THR A 149 6.64 -5.76 0.80
N SER A 150 5.57 -5.42 1.48
CA SER A 150 4.67 -6.36 2.14
C SER A 150 3.22 -6.09 1.71
N PRO A 151 2.43 -7.11 1.35
CA PRO A 151 1.02 -6.92 1.00
C PRO A 151 0.23 -6.21 2.09
N GLU A 152 0.45 -6.59 3.34
CA GLU A 152 -0.23 -6.02 4.50
C GLU A 152 0.21 -4.57 4.75
N ILE A 153 1.52 -4.33 4.84
CA ILE A 153 2.05 -3.01 5.19
C ILE A 153 1.74 -2.00 4.07
N SER A 154 1.83 -2.40 2.80
CA SER A 154 1.47 -1.52 1.69
C SER A 154 -0.02 -1.15 1.70
N THR A 155 -0.90 -2.07 2.11
CA THR A 155 -2.33 -1.78 2.32
C THR A 155 -2.54 -0.83 3.49
N GLU A 156 -1.85 -1.08 4.62
CA GLU A 156 -1.89 -0.27 5.83
C GLU A 156 -1.41 1.16 5.60
N ASP A 157 -0.41 1.37 4.75
CA ASP A 157 0.11 2.71 4.43
C ASP A 157 -0.99 3.63 3.87
N PHE A 158 -1.98 3.11 3.13
CA PHE A 158 -3.17 3.88 2.74
C PHE A 158 -4.06 4.23 3.94
N SER A 159 -4.32 3.29 4.85
CA SER A 159 -5.11 3.56 6.06
C SER A 159 -4.42 4.59 6.96
N ALA A 160 -3.10 4.52 7.08
CA ALA A 160 -2.30 5.52 7.80
C ALA A 160 -2.39 6.92 7.16
N ALA A 161 -2.42 6.99 5.82
CA ALA A 161 -2.65 8.24 5.11
C ALA A 161 -4.06 8.79 5.37
N VAL A 162 -5.08 7.93 5.45
CA VAL A 162 -6.45 8.28 5.84
C VAL A 162 -6.50 8.76 7.28
N ASP A 163 -5.79 8.13 8.23
CA ASP A 163 -5.66 8.60 9.61
C ASP A 163 -5.13 10.03 9.66
N TYR A 164 -4.02 10.28 8.96
CA TYR A 164 -3.40 11.60 8.87
C TYR A 164 -4.36 12.65 8.31
N LEU A 165 -5.04 12.35 7.21
CA LEU A 165 -5.99 13.26 6.57
C LEU A 165 -7.22 13.52 7.44
N SER A 166 -7.74 12.50 8.13
CA SER A 166 -8.97 12.59 8.94
C SER A 166 -8.88 13.55 10.13
N VAL A 167 -7.68 13.76 10.67
CA VAL A 167 -7.47 14.64 11.84
C VAL A 167 -7.10 16.08 11.45
N ARG A 168 -6.94 16.36 10.16
CA ARG A 168 -6.61 17.71 9.69
C ARG A 168 -7.80 18.66 9.74
N LYS A 169 -7.56 19.87 10.17
CA LYS A 169 -8.62 20.91 10.29
C LYS A 169 -9.14 21.42 8.94
N ASP A 170 -8.30 21.34 7.89
CA ASP A 170 -8.59 21.77 6.53
C ASP A 170 -9.13 20.64 5.62
N VAL A 171 -9.39 19.45 6.18
CA VAL A 171 -9.97 18.32 5.47
C VAL A 171 -11.38 18.01 5.97
N ASP A 172 -12.28 17.69 5.05
CA ASP A 172 -13.56 17.08 5.35
C ASP A 172 -13.39 15.56 5.47
N ALA A 173 -13.36 15.05 6.70
CA ALA A 173 -13.17 13.64 6.98
C ALA A 173 -14.26 12.71 6.38
N GLN A 174 -15.39 13.26 5.94
CA GLN A 174 -16.43 12.50 5.23
C GLN A 174 -16.20 12.44 3.71
N ARG A 175 -15.15 13.10 3.20
CA ARG A 175 -14.81 13.16 1.78
C ARG A 175 -13.34 12.83 1.53
N ILE A 176 -12.89 11.68 2.06
CA ILE A 176 -11.53 11.19 1.85
C ILE A 176 -11.58 10.05 0.83
N GLY A 177 -10.82 10.20 -0.25
CA GLY A 177 -10.57 9.18 -1.26
C GLY A 177 -9.11 8.73 -1.29
N ILE A 178 -8.87 7.65 -2.01
CA ILE A 178 -7.52 7.14 -2.30
C ILE A 178 -7.35 6.88 -3.78
N LEU A 179 -6.11 7.01 -4.28
CA LEU A 179 -5.75 6.69 -5.66
C LEU A 179 -4.49 5.82 -5.68
N GLY A 180 -4.64 4.63 -6.24
CA GLY A 180 -3.53 3.69 -6.41
C GLY A 180 -3.14 3.51 -7.87
N ILE A 181 -1.83 3.59 -8.18
CA ILE A 181 -1.29 3.50 -9.54
C ILE A 181 -0.51 2.21 -9.69
N CYS A 182 -0.72 1.47 -10.79
CA CYS A 182 -0.04 0.20 -11.09
C CYS A 182 -0.26 -0.81 -9.94
N GLY A 183 0.78 -1.39 -9.37
CA GLY A 183 0.67 -2.31 -8.22
C GLY A 183 -0.05 -1.72 -7.00
N TRP A 184 -0.02 -0.41 -6.84
CA TRP A 184 -0.73 0.28 -5.76
C TRP A 184 -2.25 0.36 -6.00
N GLY A 185 -2.71 0.13 -7.21
CA GLY A 185 -4.14 -0.03 -7.49
C GLY A 185 -4.76 -1.22 -6.76
N GLY A 186 -4.07 -2.37 -6.73
CA GLY A 186 -4.50 -3.53 -5.95
C GLY A 186 -4.52 -3.27 -4.44
N PHE A 187 -3.50 -2.59 -3.91
CA PHE A 187 -3.47 -2.19 -2.49
C PHE A 187 -4.57 -1.17 -2.15
N ALA A 188 -4.89 -0.26 -3.06
CA ALA A 188 -5.99 0.69 -2.87
C ALA A 188 -7.34 -0.03 -2.77
N LEU A 189 -7.62 -1.02 -3.63
CA LEU A 189 -8.83 -1.83 -3.53
C LEU A 189 -8.86 -2.63 -2.21
N ASN A 190 -7.74 -3.22 -1.80
CA ASN A 190 -7.65 -3.92 -0.52
C ASN A 190 -7.88 -2.98 0.67
N ALA A 191 -7.30 -1.78 0.65
CA ALA A 191 -7.52 -0.77 1.68
C ALA A 191 -8.99 -0.33 1.74
N ALA A 192 -9.65 -0.13 0.59
CA ALA A 192 -11.07 0.22 0.53
C ALA A 192 -11.99 -0.88 1.05
N ALA A 193 -11.61 -2.16 0.90
CA ALA A 193 -12.34 -3.28 1.49
C ALA A 193 -12.19 -3.34 3.02
N ASN A 194 -11.05 -2.88 3.55
CA ASN A 194 -10.74 -2.92 4.98
C ASN A 194 -11.14 -1.65 5.75
N ASP A 195 -11.15 -0.49 5.11
CA ASP A 195 -11.33 0.81 5.76
C ASP A 195 -12.55 1.57 5.22
N PRO A 196 -13.72 1.50 5.89
CA PRO A 196 -14.95 2.18 5.46
C PRO A 196 -14.89 3.73 5.51
N ARG A 197 -13.83 4.31 6.05
CA ARG A 197 -13.59 5.77 6.00
C ARG A 197 -13.20 6.23 4.60
N ILE A 198 -12.72 5.32 3.75
CA ILE A 198 -12.43 5.58 2.34
C ILE A 198 -13.74 5.68 1.57
N LYS A 199 -14.07 6.89 1.09
CA LYS A 199 -15.35 7.20 0.42
C LYS A 199 -15.31 7.02 -1.09
N ALA A 200 -14.11 7.10 -1.67
CA ALA A 200 -13.91 6.86 -3.10
C ALA A 200 -12.51 6.24 -3.32
N THR A 201 -12.43 5.30 -4.25
CA THR A 201 -11.17 4.67 -4.65
C THR A 201 -11.02 4.77 -6.15
N VAL A 202 -9.88 5.29 -6.60
CA VAL A 202 -9.50 5.31 -8.01
C VAL A 202 -8.28 4.42 -8.20
N THR A 203 -8.28 3.61 -9.23
CA THR A 203 -7.08 2.90 -9.66
C THR A 203 -6.70 3.33 -11.07
N SER A 204 -5.42 3.56 -11.30
CA SER A 204 -4.88 3.80 -12.63
C SER A 204 -3.99 2.65 -13.04
N THR A 205 -4.31 2.00 -14.17
CA THR A 205 -3.52 0.91 -14.75
C THR A 205 -3.09 -0.16 -13.73
N MET A 206 -4.04 -0.59 -12.88
CA MET A 206 -3.78 -1.42 -11.71
C MET A 206 -3.19 -2.80 -12.02
N TYR A 207 -2.45 -3.32 -11.02
CA TYR A 207 -2.10 -4.73 -10.90
C TYR A 207 -2.69 -5.33 -9.62
N ASP A 208 -3.02 -6.60 -9.68
CA ASP A 208 -3.04 -7.46 -8.51
C ASP A 208 -1.63 -8.05 -8.31
N MET A 209 -0.86 -7.43 -7.39
CA MET A 209 0.52 -7.85 -7.13
C MET A 209 0.59 -9.27 -6.55
N SER A 210 -0.43 -9.72 -5.83
CA SER A 210 -0.48 -11.10 -5.33
C SER A 210 -0.70 -12.09 -6.47
N ARG A 211 -1.64 -11.81 -7.38
CA ARG A 211 -1.93 -12.67 -8.53
C ARG A 211 -0.76 -12.77 -9.49
N VAL A 212 -0.11 -11.66 -9.85
CA VAL A 212 1.02 -11.71 -10.78
C VAL A 212 2.23 -12.46 -10.20
N ASN A 213 2.48 -12.33 -8.90
CA ASN A 213 3.57 -13.05 -8.25
C ASN A 213 3.25 -14.54 -8.02
N ALA A 214 1.97 -14.88 -7.81
CA ALA A 214 1.55 -16.26 -7.61
C ALA A 214 1.31 -17.03 -8.91
N ASN A 215 0.79 -16.36 -9.94
CA ASN A 215 0.31 -17.02 -11.17
C ASN A 215 1.07 -16.58 -12.43
N GLY A 216 1.97 -15.59 -12.32
CA GLY A 216 2.63 -15.00 -13.48
C GLY A 216 1.68 -14.14 -14.32
N TYR A 217 2.21 -13.57 -15.40
CA TYR A 217 1.39 -12.85 -16.37
C TYR A 217 0.40 -13.78 -17.06
N PHE A 218 -0.86 -13.35 -17.14
CA PHE A 218 -1.96 -14.10 -17.76
C PHE A 218 -2.21 -15.46 -17.11
N ASP A 219 -1.87 -15.60 -15.81
CA ASP A 219 -2.02 -16.82 -15.00
C ASP A 219 -1.36 -18.07 -15.61
N LYS A 220 -0.20 -17.88 -16.25
CA LYS A 220 0.51 -18.97 -16.95
C LYS A 220 1.37 -19.83 -16.04
N MET A 221 1.63 -19.41 -14.81
CA MET A 221 2.48 -20.13 -13.86
C MET A 221 1.72 -21.35 -13.31
N THR A 222 2.31 -22.52 -13.44
CA THR A 222 1.77 -23.78 -12.91
C THR A 222 2.04 -23.93 -11.40
N VAL A 223 1.49 -24.97 -10.79
CA VAL A 223 1.79 -25.32 -9.38
C VAL A 223 3.26 -25.66 -9.20
N ASP A 224 3.84 -26.38 -10.16
CA ASP A 224 5.25 -26.77 -10.12
C ASP A 224 6.18 -25.58 -10.30
N ASP A 225 5.86 -24.65 -11.21
CA ASP A 225 6.60 -23.38 -11.36
C ASP A 225 6.60 -22.57 -10.05
N ARG A 226 5.45 -22.49 -9.35
CA ARG A 226 5.37 -21.83 -8.06
C ARG A 226 6.18 -22.53 -6.98
N TYR A 227 6.21 -23.86 -7.00
CA TYR A 227 7.01 -24.64 -6.06
C TYR A 227 8.51 -24.34 -6.27
N GLU A 228 8.99 -24.40 -7.50
CA GLU A 228 10.38 -24.11 -7.83
C GLU A 228 10.76 -22.65 -7.53
N LEU A 229 9.83 -21.71 -7.77
CA LEU A 229 10.04 -20.31 -7.36
C LEU A 229 10.20 -20.19 -5.84
N ARG A 230 9.31 -20.83 -5.05
CA ARG A 230 9.43 -20.81 -3.58
C ARG A 230 10.71 -21.44 -3.09
N LYS A 231 11.15 -22.51 -3.73
CA LYS A 231 12.42 -23.18 -3.40
C LYS A 231 13.59 -22.22 -3.59
N LYS A 232 13.72 -21.60 -4.77
CA LYS A 232 14.77 -20.60 -5.05
C LYS A 232 14.74 -19.44 -4.06
N LEU A 233 13.54 -18.90 -3.76
CA LEU A 233 13.41 -17.80 -2.81
C LEU A 233 13.71 -18.21 -1.36
N SER A 234 13.47 -19.49 -1.00
CA SER A 234 13.81 -20.01 0.32
C SER A 234 15.32 -20.22 0.46
N GLU A 235 15.99 -20.66 -0.61
CA GLU A 235 17.45 -20.72 -0.69
C GLU A 235 18.03 -19.30 -0.54
N GLN A 236 17.52 -18.33 -1.29
CA GLN A 236 17.94 -16.93 -1.17
C GLN A 236 17.76 -16.37 0.26
N ARG A 237 16.68 -16.72 0.96
CA ARG A 237 16.51 -16.31 2.37
C ARG A 237 17.64 -16.81 3.26
N THR A 238 18.13 -18.01 3.01
CA THR A 238 19.27 -18.57 3.77
C THR A 238 20.55 -17.80 3.47
N GLU A 239 20.78 -17.46 2.19
CA GLU A 239 21.92 -16.65 1.76
C GLU A 239 21.86 -15.24 2.37
N ASP A 240 20.71 -14.56 2.29
CA ASP A 240 20.47 -13.26 2.90
C ASP A 240 20.75 -13.28 4.41
N TYR A 241 20.30 -14.32 5.11
CA TYR A 241 20.51 -14.48 6.54
C TYR A 241 21.99 -14.64 6.89
N LEU A 242 22.73 -15.46 6.12
CA LEU A 242 24.16 -15.68 6.32
C LEU A 242 24.98 -14.42 6.00
N ALA A 243 24.59 -13.70 4.97
CA ALA A 243 25.28 -12.47 4.55
C ALA A 243 24.94 -11.26 5.44
N GLY A 244 23.86 -11.32 6.23
CA GLY A 244 23.34 -10.16 6.96
C GLY A 244 22.88 -9.03 6.06
N ASN A 245 22.57 -9.33 4.80
CA ASN A 245 22.15 -8.39 3.76
C ASN A 245 21.06 -9.02 2.89
N TYR A 246 20.32 -8.21 2.15
CA TYR A 246 19.20 -8.65 1.32
C TYR A 246 19.54 -8.46 -0.15
N GLU A 247 19.53 -9.57 -0.91
CA GLU A 247 19.64 -9.54 -2.36
C GLU A 247 18.48 -8.78 -2.98
N ARG A 248 18.76 -7.97 -3.99
CA ARG A 248 17.76 -7.20 -4.72
C ARG A 248 17.51 -7.80 -6.10
N ASP A 249 16.27 -7.68 -6.54
CA ASP A 249 15.88 -8.06 -7.90
C ASP A 249 15.91 -6.79 -8.78
N GLY A 250 16.98 -6.59 -9.45
CA GLY A 250 17.47 -5.55 -10.37
C GLY A 250 16.57 -4.41 -10.87
N GLY A 251 15.34 -4.27 -10.39
CA GLY A 251 14.42 -3.23 -10.86
C GLY A 251 13.99 -3.43 -12.31
N VAL A 252 13.77 -2.33 -13.01
CA VAL A 252 13.50 -2.39 -14.45
C VAL A 252 14.79 -2.71 -15.20
N VAL A 253 14.69 -3.71 -16.11
CA VAL A 253 15.84 -4.24 -16.84
C VAL A 253 16.62 -3.15 -17.63
N ASN A 254 17.94 -3.20 -17.54
CA ASN A 254 18.84 -2.30 -18.27
C ASN A 254 20.23 -2.98 -18.45
N PRO A 255 20.73 -3.19 -19.70
CA PRO A 255 20.09 -2.81 -20.97
C PRO A 255 18.86 -3.66 -21.29
N VAL A 256 17.96 -3.13 -22.11
CA VAL A 256 16.77 -3.84 -22.58
C VAL A 256 17.17 -4.84 -23.65
N PRO A 257 16.83 -6.15 -23.51
CA PRO A 257 17.03 -7.14 -24.57
C PRO A 257 16.27 -6.73 -25.85
N GLU A 258 16.84 -7.01 -27.00
CA GLU A 258 16.26 -6.62 -28.30
C GLU A 258 14.88 -7.26 -28.51
N ASP A 259 14.73 -8.51 -28.12
CA ASP A 259 13.51 -9.32 -28.19
C ASP A 259 12.54 -9.11 -27.01
N ALA A 260 12.86 -8.17 -26.10
CA ALA A 260 12.00 -7.92 -24.94
C ALA A 260 10.58 -7.51 -25.35
N PRO A 261 9.54 -7.98 -24.62
CA PRO A 261 8.16 -7.56 -24.85
C PRO A 261 8.01 -6.04 -24.80
N LEU A 262 7.04 -5.50 -25.56
CA LEU A 262 6.82 -4.07 -25.68
C LEU A 262 6.68 -3.39 -24.32
N PHE A 263 5.95 -3.98 -23.37
CA PHE A 263 5.75 -3.37 -22.05
C PHE A 263 7.05 -3.27 -21.24
N VAL A 264 8.01 -4.19 -21.44
CA VAL A 264 9.34 -4.12 -20.80
C VAL A 264 10.12 -2.92 -21.35
N LYS A 265 10.07 -2.70 -22.68
CA LYS A 265 10.66 -1.52 -23.34
C LYS A 265 10.02 -0.23 -22.84
N GLN A 266 8.70 -0.20 -22.66
CA GLN A 266 7.96 0.95 -22.14
C GLN A 266 8.31 1.27 -20.67
N TYR A 267 8.47 0.25 -19.80
CA TYR A 267 8.96 0.46 -18.44
C TYR A 267 10.38 1.01 -18.41
N HIS A 268 11.27 0.46 -19.24
CA HIS A 268 12.64 0.98 -19.35
C HIS A 268 12.62 2.46 -19.78
N ASP A 269 11.86 2.78 -20.83
CA ASP A 269 11.75 4.14 -21.35
C ASP A 269 11.23 5.13 -20.28
N TYR A 270 10.38 4.70 -19.38
CA TYR A 270 9.95 5.52 -18.26
C TYR A 270 11.00 5.57 -17.14
N TYR A 271 11.41 4.43 -16.57
CA TYR A 271 12.19 4.41 -15.33
C TYR A 271 13.69 4.64 -15.50
N LYS A 272 14.25 4.37 -16.68
CA LYS A 272 15.70 4.45 -16.95
C LYS A 272 16.09 5.67 -17.81
N THR A 273 15.13 6.52 -18.15
CA THR A 273 15.35 7.78 -18.90
C THR A 273 14.88 8.99 -18.10
N GLU A 274 15.12 10.19 -18.59
CA GLU A 274 14.70 11.46 -17.96
C GLU A 274 13.18 11.59 -17.80
N ARG A 275 12.38 10.75 -18.49
CA ARG A 275 10.92 10.76 -18.39
C ARG A 275 10.43 10.47 -16.97
N GLY A 276 11.11 9.62 -16.23
CA GLY A 276 10.67 9.20 -14.93
C GLY A 276 11.76 8.62 -14.02
N TYR A 277 13.04 8.70 -14.43
CA TYR A 277 14.14 8.27 -13.56
C TYR A 277 14.16 9.07 -12.25
N HIS A 278 14.28 8.37 -11.14
CA HIS A 278 14.52 8.99 -9.84
C HIS A 278 15.51 8.18 -9.00
N ARG A 279 16.48 8.86 -8.39
CA ARG A 279 17.58 8.23 -7.64
C ARG A 279 17.13 7.39 -6.44
N ARG A 280 15.95 7.66 -5.87
CA ARG A 280 15.39 6.90 -4.73
C ARG A 280 14.42 5.79 -5.15
N SER A 281 14.04 5.73 -6.42
CA SER A 281 13.11 4.71 -6.92
C SER A 281 13.79 3.36 -7.08
N PRO A 282 13.29 2.28 -6.44
CA PRO A 282 13.77 0.92 -6.72
C PRO A 282 13.74 0.55 -8.20
N ASN A 283 12.68 0.87 -8.93
CA ASN A 283 12.58 0.57 -10.36
C ASN A 283 13.64 1.28 -11.22
N SER A 284 14.02 2.50 -10.82
CA SER A 284 15.07 3.25 -11.53
C SER A 284 16.48 2.75 -11.20
N ASN A 285 16.65 1.98 -10.13
CA ASN A 285 17.95 1.53 -9.62
C ASN A 285 17.97 0.00 -9.42
N ASP A 286 18.33 -0.47 -8.23
CA ASP A 286 18.65 -1.88 -7.95
C ASP A 286 17.44 -2.78 -7.65
N GLY A 287 16.22 -2.23 -7.72
CA GLY A 287 15.01 -3.01 -7.46
C GLY A 287 14.67 -3.17 -5.97
N ILE A 288 13.86 -4.17 -5.70
CA ILE A 288 13.34 -4.51 -4.36
C ILE A 288 13.99 -5.76 -3.83
N ASN A 289 13.86 -6.02 -2.53
CA ASN A 289 14.32 -7.26 -1.92
C ASN A 289 13.66 -8.47 -2.59
N LYS A 290 14.45 -9.34 -3.16
CA LYS A 290 14.05 -10.49 -3.98
C LYS A 290 13.09 -11.42 -3.23
N THR A 291 13.35 -11.65 -1.95
CA THR A 291 12.54 -12.52 -1.10
C THR A 291 11.19 -11.92 -0.68
N ALA A 292 10.93 -10.63 -0.94
CA ALA A 292 9.62 -10.00 -0.70
C ALA A 292 8.49 -10.69 -1.49
N THR A 293 8.79 -11.26 -2.65
CA THR A 293 7.86 -12.02 -3.51
C THR A 293 7.15 -13.16 -2.77
N LEU A 294 7.82 -13.79 -1.78
CA LEU A 294 7.23 -14.90 -1.01
C LEU A 294 5.92 -14.53 -0.31
N ALA A 295 5.82 -13.30 0.23
CA ALA A 295 4.61 -12.85 0.89
C ALA A 295 3.44 -12.73 -0.11
N PHE A 296 3.71 -12.23 -1.30
CA PHE A 296 2.68 -12.03 -2.34
C PHE A 296 2.11 -13.35 -2.88
N ILE A 297 2.91 -14.41 -2.95
CA ILE A 297 2.45 -15.71 -3.45
C ILE A 297 1.32 -16.29 -2.58
N ASN A 298 1.32 -16.02 -1.28
CA ASN A 298 0.39 -16.65 -0.33
C ASN A 298 -0.61 -15.66 0.32
N MET A 299 -0.56 -14.39 -0.04
CA MET A 299 -1.44 -13.35 0.52
C MET A 299 -2.24 -12.66 -0.59
N PRO A 300 -3.36 -13.26 -1.05
CA PRO A 300 -4.19 -12.65 -2.09
C PRO A 300 -4.85 -11.37 -1.58
N ILE A 301 -4.46 -10.22 -2.15
CA ILE A 301 -4.89 -8.90 -1.67
C ILE A 301 -6.31 -8.51 -2.10
N LEU A 302 -6.87 -9.16 -3.11
CA LEU A 302 -8.22 -8.83 -3.59
C LEU A 302 -9.31 -9.78 -3.07
N SER A 303 -9.08 -10.48 -1.94
CA SER A 303 -9.97 -11.55 -1.45
C SER A 303 -11.41 -11.07 -1.19
N TYR A 304 -11.61 -9.84 -0.74
CA TYR A 304 -12.91 -9.30 -0.30
C TYR A 304 -13.31 -8.01 -1.02
N ILE A 305 -12.85 -7.76 -2.24
CA ILE A 305 -13.17 -6.53 -2.97
C ILE A 305 -14.65 -6.39 -3.32
N GLU A 306 -15.40 -7.49 -3.38
CA GLU A 306 -16.85 -7.51 -3.54
C GLU A 306 -17.62 -6.88 -2.35
N GLU A 307 -16.95 -6.71 -1.20
CA GLU A 307 -17.54 -6.08 -0.02
C GLU A 307 -17.36 -4.55 0.01
N ILE A 308 -16.62 -3.97 -0.94
CA ILE A 308 -16.41 -2.52 -1.02
C ILE A 308 -17.75 -1.82 -1.30
N ARG A 309 -18.19 -0.99 -0.36
CA ARG A 309 -19.44 -0.21 -0.50
C ARG A 309 -19.23 1.19 -1.03
N SER A 310 -18.03 1.76 -0.86
CA SER A 310 -17.68 3.09 -1.38
C SER A 310 -17.57 3.11 -2.91
N ALA A 311 -17.55 4.30 -3.51
CA ALA A 311 -17.39 4.45 -4.96
C ALA A 311 -16.03 3.92 -5.43
N VAL A 312 -16.00 3.26 -6.60
CA VAL A 312 -14.76 2.77 -7.22
C VAL A 312 -14.75 3.12 -8.70
N LEU A 313 -13.65 3.73 -9.15
CA LEU A 313 -13.35 3.94 -10.56
C LEU A 313 -12.04 3.22 -10.93
N LEU A 314 -12.09 2.29 -11.88
CA LEU A 314 -10.92 1.64 -12.44
C LEU A 314 -10.60 2.27 -13.79
N VAL A 315 -9.41 2.86 -13.94
CA VAL A 315 -8.95 3.44 -15.21
C VAL A 315 -7.83 2.58 -15.78
N HIS A 316 -7.94 2.17 -17.03
CA HIS A 316 -6.90 1.34 -17.67
C HIS A 316 -6.73 1.68 -19.15
N GLY A 317 -5.51 1.53 -19.67
CA GLY A 317 -5.24 1.67 -21.10
C GLY A 317 -5.73 0.47 -21.89
N GLU A 318 -6.32 0.71 -23.05
CA GLU A 318 -6.83 -0.35 -23.94
C GLU A 318 -5.75 -1.34 -24.36
N GLN A 319 -4.53 -0.84 -24.65
CA GLN A 319 -3.39 -1.64 -25.10
C GLN A 319 -2.45 -2.06 -23.98
N ALA A 320 -2.83 -1.78 -22.72
CA ALA A 320 -2.00 -2.18 -21.58
C ALA A 320 -2.04 -3.70 -21.37
N HIS A 321 -0.87 -4.33 -21.33
CA HIS A 321 -0.73 -5.77 -21.06
C HIS A 321 -1.34 -6.21 -19.72
N SER A 322 -1.53 -5.27 -18.79
CA SER A 322 -2.10 -5.48 -17.45
C SER A 322 -3.63 -5.25 -17.38
N ARG A 323 -4.30 -4.94 -18.48
CA ARG A 323 -5.72 -4.55 -18.51
C ARG A 323 -6.63 -5.59 -17.87
N TYR A 324 -6.34 -6.87 -18.05
CA TYR A 324 -7.11 -7.96 -17.47
C TYR A 324 -7.25 -7.93 -15.95
N PHE A 325 -6.28 -7.34 -15.23
CA PHE A 325 -6.39 -7.17 -13.77
C PHE A 325 -7.56 -6.26 -13.39
N SER A 326 -7.72 -5.12 -14.10
CA SER A 326 -8.84 -4.22 -13.87
C SER A 326 -10.16 -4.83 -14.28
N GLU A 327 -10.21 -5.49 -15.43
CA GLU A 327 -11.44 -6.11 -15.93
C GLU A 327 -11.94 -7.22 -15.01
N ASP A 328 -11.05 -8.06 -14.50
CA ASP A 328 -11.40 -9.14 -13.58
C ASP A 328 -11.77 -8.63 -12.19
N ALA A 329 -11.08 -7.59 -11.69
CA ALA A 329 -11.48 -6.92 -10.47
C ALA A 329 -12.88 -6.29 -10.59
N PHE A 330 -13.15 -5.61 -11.71
CA PHE A 330 -14.44 -4.97 -11.97
C PHE A 330 -15.60 -5.96 -11.97
N LYS A 331 -15.44 -7.15 -12.57
CA LYS A 331 -16.45 -8.21 -12.57
C LYS A 331 -16.85 -8.66 -11.16
N ARG A 332 -15.94 -8.54 -10.19
CA ARG A 332 -16.17 -8.93 -8.79
C ARG A 332 -16.79 -7.82 -7.94
N LEU A 333 -16.54 -6.56 -8.27
CA LEU A 333 -17.10 -5.42 -7.55
C LEU A 333 -18.62 -5.43 -7.60
N LYS A 334 -19.28 -5.07 -6.49
CA LYS A 334 -20.75 -5.04 -6.35
C LYS A 334 -21.26 -3.63 -6.10
N GLY A 335 -22.49 -3.36 -6.53
CA GLY A 335 -23.17 -2.06 -6.37
C GLY A 335 -23.08 -1.18 -7.63
N GLU A 336 -23.92 -0.16 -7.67
CA GLU A 336 -24.09 0.73 -8.85
C GLU A 336 -23.04 1.85 -8.93
N ASN A 337 -22.30 2.10 -7.86
CA ASN A 337 -21.24 3.11 -7.76
C ASN A 337 -19.86 2.56 -8.14
N LYS A 338 -19.81 1.67 -9.10
CA LYS A 338 -18.60 1.04 -9.62
C LYS A 338 -18.49 1.31 -11.11
N GLU A 339 -17.32 1.77 -11.54
CA GLU A 339 -17.10 2.15 -12.93
C GLU A 339 -15.73 1.66 -13.41
N ILE A 340 -15.64 1.31 -14.67
CA ILE A 340 -14.38 1.03 -15.36
C ILE A 340 -14.30 1.90 -16.61
N LEU A 341 -13.20 2.61 -16.75
CA LEU A 341 -12.90 3.48 -17.88
C LEU A 341 -11.68 2.92 -18.64
N ILE A 342 -11.90 2.49 -19.86
CA ILE A 342 -10.83 2.02 -20.76
C ILE A 342 -10.47 3.14 -21.72
N ILE A 343 -9.20 3.55 -21.69
CA ILE A 343 -8.68 4.65 -22.51
C ILE A 343 -8.22 4.10 -23.86
N PRO A 344 -8.87 4.49 -24.97
CA PRO A 344 -8.52 3.98 -26.29
C PRO A 344 -7.07 4.25 -26.67
N GLY A 345 -6.42 3.26 -27.24
CA GLY A 345 -5.04 3.35 -27.73
C GLY A 345 -3.93 3.49 -26.69
N ALA A 346 -4.27 3.75 -25.42
CA ALA A 346 -3.28 3.93 -24.36
C ALA A 346 -2.67 2.61 -23.90
N ASN A 347 -1.37 2.60 -23.64
CA ASN A 347 -0.67 1.51 -22.98
C ASN A 347 -0.54 1.76 -21.46
N HIS A 348 0.19 0.90 -20.76
CA HIS A 348 0.32 0.98 -19.30
C HIS A 348 1.01 2.27 -18.83
N THR A 349 2.13 2.64 -19.45
CA THR A 349 2.94 3.78 -19.01
C THR A 349 2.46 5.13 -19.55
N ASP A 350 1.58 5.14 -20.54
CA ASP A 350 0.94 6.38 -20.98
C ASP A 350 0.12 7.01 -19.87
N LEU A 351 -0.55 6.18 -19.06
CA LEU A 351 -1.31 6.64 -17.88
C LEU A 351 -0.41 7.11 -16.72
N TYR A 352 0.90 6.98 -16.80
CA TYR A 352 1.83 7.58 -15.84
C TYR A 352 2.00 9.09 -16.05
N LEU A 353 1.78 9.55 -17.29
CA LEU A 353 2.08 10.92 -17.69
C LEU A 353 0.85 11.80 -17.80
N SER A 354 -0.33 11.25 -18.03
CA SER A 354 -1.53 12.05 -18.26
C SER A 354 -2.86 11.31 -17.99
N LEU A 355 -3.34 11.30 -16.74
CA LEU A 355 -4.78 11.08 -16.51
C LEU A 355 -5.63 12.27 -16.94
N ILE A 356 -5.05 13.43 -17.12
CA ILE A 356 -5.73 14.71 -17.20
C ILE A 356 -6.20 15.02 -18.60
N HIS A 357 -5.59 14.44 -19.62
CA HIS A 357 -6.08 14.54 -20.99
C HIS A 357 -7.31 13.65 -21.28
N ILE A 358 -7.81 12.92 -20.26
CA ILE A 358 -8.99 12.06 -20.36
C ILE A 358 -10.28 12.83 -20.06
N SER A 359 -10.21 14.02 -19.49
CA SER A 359 -11.36 14.79 -19.01
C SER A 359 -11.81 15.90 -19.96
N GLU A 360 -11.26 16.02 -21.14
CA GLU A 360 -11.81 16.92 -22.17
C GLU A 360 -12.57 16.09 -23.20
N PRO A 361 -13.88 16.40 -23.40
CA PRO A 361 -14.69 15.77 -24.43
C PRO A 361 -14.27 16.14 -25.84
#